data_51611cdd2ba8154916cf5a016e50e541
#
_entry.id   51611cdd2ba8154916cf5a016e50e541
#
_cell.length_a   1.000
_cell.length_b   1.000
_cell.length_c   1.000
_cell.angle_alpha   90.00
_cell.angle_beta   90.00
_cell.angle_gamma   90.00
#
_symmetry.space_group_name_H-M   'P 1'
#
loop_
_entity.id
_entity.type
_entity.pdbx_description
1 polymer ?
#
loop_
_entity_poly.entity_id
_entity_poly.type
_entity_poly.pdbx_seq_one_letter_code
_entity_poly.pdbx_strand_id
1 'polypeptide(L)'
;MSDHCCQKKSSELEKTTKRQSKVLWIVLGVNTVMFVVELLSGIHSKSLSLTGDSLDMLGDAIAYGSSLYVINKGAKSQAKSAILKGAIMFLSAVVVFARATHQVFFNTNPDFQIMSTVGLIALCANLFCLYLLTRHKNDNLNMSSVWLCSRNDIIANTSVLVAAGLVFITKSSLPDLLVGLMLTFIFAKSAGSVLSRSWRELERA
;
A
#
# COMPACT_ATOMS: atom_id res chain seq x y z
N MET A 1 17.02 2.23 -44.63
CA MET A 1 17.78 2.49 -43.39
C MET A 1 16.91 2.89 -42.23
N SER A 2 15.63 3.28 -42.42
CA SER A 2 14.67 3.66 -41.36
C SER A 2 14.03 2.48 -40.62
N ASP A 3 13.77 1.36 -41.30
CA ASP A 3 13.05 0.20 -40.69
C ASP A 3 13.83 -0.50 -39.58
N HIS A 4 15.16 -0.61 -39.71
CA HIS A 4 16.01 -1.22 -38.69
C HIS A 4 16.05 -0.42 -37.37
N CYS A 5 15.93 0.91 -37.43
CA CYS A 5 15.93 1.77 -36.26
C CYS A 5 14.59 1.69 -35.52
N CYS A 6 13.46 1.63 -36.24
CA CYS A 6 12.12 1.47 -35.66
C CYS A 6 11.94 0.08 -35.05
N GLN A 7 12.40 -0.98 -35.68
CA GLN A 7 12.35 -2.34 -35.12
C GLN A 7 13.20 -2.51 -33.87
N LYS A 8 14.41 -1.90 -33.83
CA LYS A 8 15.26 -1.93 -32.64
C LYS A 8 14.62 -1.17 -31.48
N LYS A 9 14.01 -0.02 -31.77
CA LYS A 9 13.31 0.81 -30.76
C LYS A 9 12.04 0.13 -30.22
N SER A 10 11.28 -0.56 -31.10
CA SER A 10 10.11 -1.34 -30.68
C SER A 10 10.49 -2.55 -29.82
N SER A 11 11.57 -3.28 -30.17
CA SER A 11 12.05 -4.42 -29.37
C SER A 11 12.65 -4.01 -28.02
N GLU A 12 13.28 -2.85 -27.93
CA GLU A 12 13.75 -2.28 -26.64
C GLU A 12 12.59 -1.83 -25.76
N LEU A 13 11.58 -1.17 -26.33
CA LEU A 13 10.33 -0.81 -25.64
C LEU A 13 9.60 -2.05 -25.11
N GLU A 14 9.48 -3.10 -25.91
CA GLU A 14 8.85 -4.36 -25.51
C GLU A 14 9.62 -5.05 -24.37
N LYS A 15 10.95 -5.08 -24.43
CA LYS A 15 11.80 -5.63 -23.36
C LYS A 15 11.68 -4.81 -22.07
N THR A 16 11.62 -3.49 -22.17
CA THR A 16 11.44 -2.59 -21.01
C THR A 16 10.08 -2.80 -20.37
N THR A 17 9.02 -2.89 -21.17
CA THR A 17 7.65 -3.17 -20.69
C THR A 17 7.55 -4.53 -19.99
N LYS A 18 8.18 -5.58 -20.54
CA LYS A 18 8.22 -6.92 -19.93
C LYS A 18 8.99 -6.93 -18.60
N ARG A 19 10.09 -6.16 -18.50
CA ARG A 19 10.84 -6.03 -17.23
C ARG A 19 10.04 -5.30 -16.16
N GLN A 20 9.40 -4.19 -16.52
CA GLN A 20 8.53 -3.43 -15.62
C GLN A 20 7.37 -4.28 -15.12
N SER A 21 6.72 -5.04 -16.00
CA SER A 21 5.64 -5.95 -15.62
C SER A 21 6.10 -7.01 -14.61
N LYS A 22 7.29 -7.60 -14.80
CA LYS A 22 7.83 -8.57 -13.81
C LYS A 22 8.06 -7.96 -12.43
N VAL A 23 8.64 -6.77 -12.38
CA VAL A 23 8.86 -6.06 -11.10
C VAL A 23 7.52 -5.76 -10.43
N LEU A 24 6.52 -5.26 -11.16
CA LEU A 24 5.19 -4.99 -10.63
C LEU A 24 4.51 -6.26 -10.10
N TRP A 25 4.65 -7.40 -10.77
CA TRP A 25 4.12 -8.69 -10.29
C TRP A 25 4.80 -9.15 -8.99
N ILE A 26 6.12 -8.96 -8.86
CA ILE A 26 6.85 -9.29 -7.62
C ILE A 26 6.39 -8.39 -6.49
N VAL A 27 6.32 -7.07 -6.72
CA VAL A 27 5.88 -6.10 -5.72
C VAL A 27 4.43 -6.35 -5.30
N LEU A 28 3.53 -6.64 -6.27
CA LEU A 28 2.15 -7.04 -5.99
C LEU A 28 2.09 -8.29 -5.10
N GLY A 29 2.88 -9.31 -5.42
CA GLY A 29 2.94 -10.55 -4.64
C GLY A 29 3.40 -10.30 -3.22
N VAL A 30 4.48 -9.53 -3.04
CA VAL A 30 5.02 -9.17 -1.70
C VAL A 30 3.98 -8.39 -0.90
N ASN A 31 3.37 -7.34 -1.47
CA ASN A 31 2.35 -6.55 -0.77
C ASN A 31 1.11 -7.38 -0.42
N THR A 32 0.68 -8.29 -1.29
CA THR A 32 -0.46 -9.18 -1.01
C THR A 32 -0.17 -10.13 0.14
N VAL A 33 1.01 -10.73 0.17
CA VAL A 33 1.44 -11.62 1.26
C VAL A 33 1.58 -10.84 2.56
N MET A 34 2.23 -9.68 2.53
CA MET A 34 2.42 -8.83 3.70
C MET A 34 1.10 -8.30 4.24
N PHE A 35 0.16 -7.90 3.38
CA PHE A 35 -1.20 -7.55 3.80
C PHE A 35 -1.84 -8.64 4.67
N VAL A 36 -1.79 -9.90 4.23
CA VAL A 36 -2.37 -11.02 5.00
C VAL A 36 -1.63 -11.23 6.32
N VAL A 37 -0.30 -11.23 6.30
CA VAL A 37 0.54 -11.41 7.50
C VAL A 37 0.28 -10.31 8.52
N GLU A 38 0.30 -9.05 8.10
CA GLU A 38 0.09 -7.90 8.99
C GLU A 38 -1.34 -7.83 9.51
N LEU A 39 -2.34 -8.08 8.65
CA LEU A 39 -3.74 -8.08 9.06
C LEU A 39 -4.00 -9.13 10.15
N LEU A 40 -3.59 -10.37 9.93
CA LEU A 40 -3.77 -11.46 10.90
C LEU A 40 -2.98 -11.20 12.18
N SER A 41 -1.75 -10.73 12.06
CA SER A 41 -0.91 -10.40 13.21
C SER A 41 -1.43 -9.18 13.98
N GLY A 42 -1.93 -8.15 13.30
CA GLY A 42 -2.53 -6.97 13.90
C GLY A 42 -3.82 -7.28 14.65
N ILE A 43 -4.64 -8.22 14.12
CA ILE A 43 -5.83 -8.71 14.81
C ILE A 43 -5.42 -9.51 16.06
N HIS A 44 -4.48 -10.41 15.93
CA HIS A 44 -4.02 -11.30 17.02
C HIS A 44 -3.32 -10.53 18.13
N SER A 45 -2.40 -9.63 17.78
CA SER A 45 -1.69 -8.77 18.73
C SER A 45 -2.52 -7.64 19.31
N LYS A 46 -3.75 -7.44 18.85
CA LYS A 46 -4.63 -6.30 19.17
C LYS A 46 -3.98 -4.94 18.84
N SER A 47 -3.06 -4.91 17.90
CA SER A 47 -2.38 -3.70 17.43
C SER A 47 -3.22 -2.98 16.37
N LEU A 48 -3.49 -1.70 16.62
CA LEU A 48 -4.19 -0.85 15.68
C LEU A 48 -3.23 -0.33 14.59
N SER A 49 -2.00 0.02 14.96
CA SER A 49 -1.00 0.51 14.02
C SER A 49 -0.64 -0.56 12.99
N LEU A 50 -0.42 -1.81 13.42
CA LEU A 50 -0.14 -2.93 12.50
C LEU A 50 -1.35 -3.25 11.59
N THR A 51 -2.58 -3.15 12.13
CA THR A 51 -3.80 -3.28 11.30
C THR A 51 -3.95 -2.12 10.32
N GLY A 52 -3.62 -0.89 10.74
CA GLY A 52 -3.63 0.29 9.86
C GLY A 52 -2.61 0.17 8.72
N ASP A 53 -1.41 -0.33 9.01
CA ASP A 53 -0.35 -0.57 8.03
C ASP A 53 -0.75 -1.63 7.00
N SER A 54 -1.41 -2.72 7.43
CA SER A 54 -1.93 -3.73 6.51
C SER A 54 -2.89 -3.16 5.46
N LEU A 55 -3.65 -2.11 5.77
CA LEU A 55 -4.55 -1.47 4.80
C LEU A 55 -3.79 -0.74 3.70
N ASP A 56 -2.62 -0.19 4.00
CA ASP A 56 -1.75 0.43 3.01
C ASP A 56 -1.24 -0.62 2.02
N MET A 57 -0.79 -1.77 2.53
CA MET A 57 -0.43 -2.93 1.70
C MET A 57 -1.58 -3.42 0.81
N LEU A 58 -2.81 -3.44 1.33
CA LEU A 58 -4.00 -3.76 0.54
C LEU A 58 -4.23 -2.72 -0.56
N GLY A 59 -4.14 -1.44 -0.22
CA GLY A 59 -4.29 -0.33 -1.18
C GLY A 59 -3.30 -0.44 -2.33
N ASP A 60 -2.06 -0.77 -2.02
CA ASP A 60 -0.98 -0.95 -2.98
C ASP A 60 -1.18 -2.20 -3.83
N ALA A 61 -1.53 -3.33 -3.23
CA ALA A 61 -1.84 -4.55 -3.98
C ALA A 61 -2.97 -4.33 -5.00
N ILE A 62 -4.03 -3.63 -4.60
CA ILE A 62 -5.14 -3.28 -5.51
C ILE A 62 -4.65 -2.29 -6.59
N ALA A 63 -3.79 -1.31 -6.24
CA ALA A 63 -3.24 -0.36 -7.21
C ALA A 63 -2.40 -1.06 -8.29
N TYR A 64 -1.48 -1.93 -7.88
CA TYR A 64 -0.62 -2.65 -8.81
C TYR A 64 -1.39 -3.67 -9.63
N GLY A 65 -2.28 -4.44 -9.00
CA GLY A 65 -3.16 -5.40 -9.69
C GLY A 65 -4.08 -4.72 -10.71
N SER A 66 -4.71 -3.60 -10.34
CA SER A 66 -5.56 -2.84 -11.27
C SER A 66 -4.74 -2.22 -12.40
N SER A 67 -3.56 -1.68 -12.13
CA SER A 67 -2.67 -1.14 -13.16
C SER A 67 -2.28 -2.20 -14.18
N LEU A 68 -1.93 -3.41 -13.73
CA LEU A 68 -1.60 -4.53 -14.61
C LEU A 68 -2.80 -5.01 -15.44
N TYR A 69 -4.02 -5.00 -14.86
CA TYR A 69 -5.23 -5.47 -15.53
C TYR A 69 -5.80 -4.46 -16.53
N VAL A 70 -5.71 -3.16 -16.25
CA VAL A 70 -6.43 -2.11 -17.00
C VAL A 70 -5.52 -1.33 -17.95
N ILE A 71 -4.22 -1.60 -17.97
CA ILE A 71 -3.23 -0.86 -18.76
C ILE A 71 -3.59 -0.78 -20.27
N ASN A 72 -4.30 -1.79 -20.78
CA ASN A 72 -4.73 -1.88 -22.18
C ASN A 72 -6.23 -1.58 -22.39
N LYS A 73 -6.95 -1.08 -21.36
CA LYS A 73 -8.40 -0.80 -21.43
C LYS A 73 -8.68 0.70 -21.47
N GLY A 74 -9.80 1.09 -22.07
CA GLY A 74 -10.20 2.50 -22.22
C GLY A 74 -10.43 3.21 -20.87
N ALA A 75 -10.39 4.54 -20.89
CA ALA A 75 -10.50 5.43 -19.72
C ALA A 75 -11.67 5.11 -18.78
N LYS A 76 -12.83 4.76 -19.33
CA LYS A 76 -14.01 4.37 -18.56
C LYS A 76 -13.81 3.12 -17.71
N SER A 77 -13.06 2.13 -18.19
CA SER A 77 -12.72 0.90 -17.46
C SER A 77 -11.70 1.21 -16.34
N GLN A 78 -10.76 2.11 -16.62
CA GLN A 78 -9.77 2.58 -15.63
C GLN A 78 -10.45 3.33 -14.49
N ALA A 79 -11.37 4.25 -14.79
CA ALA A 79 -12.13 4.99 -13.79
C ALA A 79 -12.97 4.06 -12.90
N LYS A 80 -13.68 3.07 -13.47
CA LYS A 80 -14.45 2.08 -12.69
C LYS A 80 -13.56 1.26 -11.74
N SER A 81 -12.39 0.83 -12.21
CA SER A 81 -11.43 0.09 -11.38
C SER A 81 -10.90 0.94 -10.22
N ALA A 82 -10.63 2.22 -10.49
CA ALA A 82 -10.17 3.15 -9.46
C ALA A 82 -11.27 3.48 -8.42
N ILE A 83 -12.55 3.56 -8.83
CA ILE A 83 -13.68 3.71 -7.90
C ILE A 83 -13.79 2.49 -6.99
N LEU A 84 -13.73 1.28 -7.55
CA LEU A 84 -13.78 0.06 -6.75
C LEU A 84 -12.63 0.00 -5.73
N LYS A 85 -11.41 0.34 -6.16
CA LYS A 85 -10.25 0.47 -5.27
C LYS A 85 -10.54 1.46 -4.14
N GLY A 86 -10.92 2.69 -4.47
CA GLY A 86 -11.19 3.74 -3.48
C GLY A 86 -12.29 3.34 -2.50
N ALA A 87 -13.33 2.64 -2.97
CA ALA A 87 -14.41 2.14 -2.10
C ALA A 87 -13.92 1.07 -1.12
N ILE A 88 -13.11 0.11 -1.58
CA ILE A 88 -12.51 -0.92 -0.70
C ILE A 88 -11.62 -0.25 0.36
N MET A 89 -10.74 0.66 -0.05
CA MET A 89 -9.86 1.40 0.85
C MET A 89 -10.65 2.19 1.89
N PHE A 90 -11.71 2.90 1.48
CA PHE A 90 -12.54 3.68 2.40
C PHE A 90 -13.27 2.79 3.41
N LEU A 91 -13.87 1.70 2.94
CA LEU A 91 -14.55 0.74 3.83
C LEU A 91 -13.58 0.13 4.85
N SER A 92 -12.38 -0.22 4.40
CA SER A 92 -11.33 -0.72 5.29
C SER A 92 -10.94 0.29 6.36
N ALA A 93 -10.79 1.57 6.00
CA ALA A 93 -10.51 2.63 6.97
C ALA A 93 -11.63 2.79 8.02
N VAL A 94 -12.91 2.65 7.62
CA VAL A 94 -14.04 2.64 8.55
C VAL A 94 -13.96 1.49 9.54
N VAL A 95 -13.60 0.28 9.09
CA VAL A 95 -13.44 -0.90 9.95
C VAL A 95 -12.32 -0.68 10.99
N VAL A 96 -11.17 -0.11 10.56
CA VAL A 96 -10.08 0.17 11.51
C VAL A 96 -10.44 1.28 12.48
N PHE A 97 -11.17 2.30 12.04
CA PHE A 97 -11.66 3.33 12.93
C PHE A 97 -12.65 2.78 13.98
N ALA A 98 -13.53 1.85 13.60
CA ALA A 98 -14.41 1.15 14.54
C ALA A 98 -13.59 0.31 15.55
N ARG A 99 -12.53 -0.37 15.11
CA ARG A 99 -11.59 -1.06 16.02
C ARG A 99 -10.88 -0.11 16.96
N ALA A 100 -10.45 1.07 16.48
CA ALA A 100 -9.84 2.09 17.32
C ALA A 100 -10.77 2.52 18.46
N THR A 101 -12.03 2.78 18.14
CA THR A 101 -13.06 3.12 19.11
C THR A 101 -13.21 2.00 20.14
N HIS A 102 -13.32 0.74 19.71
CA HIS A 102 -13.39 -0.41 20.61
C HIS A 102 -12.16 -0.50 21.53
N GLN A 103 -10.95 -0.29 21.00
CA GLN A 103 -9.70 -0.36 21.78
C GLN A 103 -9.66 0.72 22.88
N VAL A 104 -10.17 1.93 22.60
CA VAL A 104 -10.28 3.00 23.62
C VAL A 104 -11.19 2.58 24.79
N PHE A 105 -12.34 1.97 24.49
CA PHE A 105 -13.30 1.59 25.55
C PHE A 105 -12.86 0.37 26.36
N PHE A 106 -12.18 -0.59 25.73
CA PHE A 106 -11.83 -1.87 26.37
C PHE A 106 -10.37 -1.96 26.84
N ASN A 107 -9.60 -0.89 26.65
CA ASN A 107 -8.21 -0.73 27.12
C ASN A 107 -7.33 -1.97 26.90
N THR A 108 -7.34 -2.50 25.69
CA THR A 108 -6.57 -3.68 25.33
C THR A 108 -5.13 -3.30 25.01
N ASN A 109 -4.17 -3.87 25.74
CA ASN A 109 -2.75 -3.65 25.45
C ASN A 109 -2.30 -4.51 24.26
N PRO A 110 -1.66 -3.91 23.25
CA PRO A 110 -1.12 -4.65 22.13
C PRO A 110 0.14 -5.45 22.52
N ASP A 111 0.37 -6.57 21.82
CA ASP A 111 1.57 -7.38 22.01
C ASP A 111 2.74 -6.78 21.21
N PHE A 112 3.69 -6.14 21.94
CA PHE A 112 4.84 -5.48 21.33
C PHE A 112 5.79 -6.46 20.62
N GLN A 113 5.86 -7.73 21.03
CA GLN A 113 6.75 -8.72 20.40
C GLN A 113 6.27 -9.04 18.98
N ILE A 114 4.96 -9.26 18.83
CA ILE A 114 4.34 -9.49 17.53
C ILE A 114 4.47 -8.22 16.66
N MET A 115 4.16 -7.04 17.22
CA MET A 115 4.29 -5.77 16.51
C MET A 115 5.72 -5.55 15.98
N SER A 116 6.71 -5.75 16.84
CA SER A 116 8.12 -5.53 16.47
C SER A 116 8.60 -6.53 15.43
N THR A 117 8.27 -7.82 15.61
CA THR A 117 8.73 -8.88 14.68
C THR A 117 8.09 -8.71 13.30
N VAL A 118 6.76 -8.54 13.27
CA VAL A 118 6.03 -8.41 12.00
C VAL A 118 6.35 -7.08 11.33
N GLY A 119 6.41 -5.97 12.08
CA GLY A 119 6.79 -4.66 11.55
C GLY A 119 8.21 -4.65 10.98
N LEU A 120 9.16 -5.39 11.57
CA LEU A 120 10.51 -5.52 11.02
C LEU A 120 10.51 -6.31 9.71
N ILE A 121 9.75 -7.41 9.65
CA ILE A 121 9.59 -8.20 8.42
C ILE A 121 8.96 -7.33 7.32
N ALA A 122 7.92 -6.57 7.64
CA ALA A 122 7.25 -5.64 6.72
C ALA A 122 8.22 -4.57 6.20
N LEU A 123 8.99 -3.95 7.10
CA LEU A 123 10.01 -2.97 6.70
C LEU A 123 11.04 -3.57 5.75
N CYS A 124 11.55 -4.78 6.02
CA CYS A 124 12.49 -5.47 5.14
C CYS A 124 11.86 -5.79 3.77
N ALA A 125 10.61 -6.24 3.74
CA ALA A 125 9.87 -6.50 2.51
C ALA A 125 9.68 -5.23 1.68
N ASN A 126 9.32 -4.11 2.31
CA ASN A 126 9.15 -2.83 1.63
C ASN A 126 10.47 -2.21 1.16
N LEU A 127 11.54 -2.35 1.92
CA LEU A 127 12.89 -1.97 1.46
C LEU A 127 13.31 -2.77 0.22
N PHE A 128 13.00 -4.06 0.19
CA PHE A 128 13.24 -4.91 -0.98
C PHE A 128 12.41 -4.44 -2.19
N CYS A 129 11.12 -4.16 -2.01
CA CYS A 129 10.26 -3.61 -3.05
C CYS A 129 10.78 -2.27 -3.58
N LEU A 130 11.14 -1.34 -2.68
CA LEU A 130 11.71 -0.05 -3.05
C LEU A 130 13.02 -0.20 -3.83
N TYR A 131 13.90 -1.12 -3.43
CA TYR A 131 15.13 -1.42 -4.15
C TYR A 131 14.86 -1.87 -5.59
N LEU A 132 13.90 -2.78 -5.80
CA LEU A 132 13.51 -3.23 -7.13
C LEU A 132 12.94 -2.09 -7.97
N LEU A 133 12.08 -1.25 -7.39
CA LEU A 133 11.42 -0.14 -8.07
C LEU A 133 12.38 1.01 -8.38
N THR A 134 13.43 1.22 -7.58
CA THR A 134 14.41 2.31 -7.77
C THR A 134 15.11 2.24 -9.12
N ARG A 135 15.32 1.04 -9.67
CA ARG A 135 15.91 0.84 -10.99
C ARG A 135 15.01 1.29 -12.14
N HIS A 136 13.71 1.44 -11.89
CA HIS A 136 12.69 1.73 -12.90
C HIS A 136 11.93 3.04 -12.64
N LYS A 137 12.28 3.80 -11.59
CA LYS A 137 11.55 5.00 -11.15
C LYS A 137 11.44 6.11 -12.20
N ASN A 138 12.39 6.16 -13.12
CA ASN A 138 12.47 7.18 -14.17
C ASN A 138 11.94 6.70 -15.55
N ASP A 139 11.48 5.44 -15.64
CA ASP A 139 11.07 4.86 -16.92
C ASP A 139 9.76 5.48 -17.43
N ASN A 140 8.80 5.74 -16.53
CA ASN A 140 7.54 6.43 -16.84
C ASN A 140 6.84 6.92 -15.56
N LEU A 141 5.75 7.72 -15.72
CA LEU A 141 4.97 8.29 -14.62
C LEU A 141 4.37 7.23 -13.69
N ASN A 142 3.97 6.08 -14.24
CA ASN A 142 3.39 4.99 -13.44
C ASN A 142 4.45 4.40 -12.50
N MET A 143 5.65 4.10 -13.00
CA MET A 143 6.76 3.56 -12.20
C MET A 143 7.23 4.56 -11.14
N SER A 144 7.26 5.86 -11.47
CA SER A 144 7.56 6.92 -10.51
C SER A 144 6.52 6.97 -9.37
N SER A 145 5.23 6.84 -9.69
CA SER A 145 4.16 6.82 -8.69
C SER A 145 4.25 5.60 -7.76
N VAL A 146 4.49 4.42 -8.33
CA VAL A 146 4.67 3.18 -7.58
C VAL A 146 5.89 3.27 -6.65
N TRP A 147 7.00 3.86 -7.12
CA TRP A 147 8.18 4.08 -6.29
C TRP A 147 7.90 5.04 -5.12
N LEU A 148 7.11 6.10 -5.35
CA LEU A 148 6.71 7.04 -4.30
C LEU A 148 5.81 6.37 -3.25
N CYS A 149 4.88 5.50 -3.65
CA CYS A 149 4.08 4.69 -2.71
C CYS A 149 5.00 3.85 -1.84
N SER A 150 5.84 3.02 -2.45
CA SER A 150 6.75 2.12 -1.71
C SER A 150 7.73 2.86 -0.78
N ARG A 151 8.10 4.11 -1.09
CA ARG A 151 8.85 4.97 -0.16
C ARG A 151 8.01 5.37 1.05
N ASN A 152 6.74 5.66 0.85
CA ASN A 152 5.84 6.05 1.95
C ASN A 152 5.55 4.87 2.89
N ASP A 153 5.49 3.64 2.37
CA ASP A 153 5.31 2.42 3.16
C ASP A 153 6.43 2.23 4.18
N ILE A 154 7.68 2.61 3.82
CA ILE A 154 8.80 2.60 4.76
C ILE A 154 8.55 3.54 5.95
N ILE A 155 7.95 4.70 5.71
CA ILE A 155 7.61 5.65 6.78
C ILE A 155 6.52 5.05 7.67
N ALA A 156 5.49 4.44 7.08
CA ALA A 156 4.41 3.78 7.81
C ALA A 156 4.95 2.64 8.69
N ASN A 157 5.70 1.72 8.12
CA ASN A 157 6.32 0.59 8.84
C ASN A 157 7.28 1.05 9.95
N THR A 158 8.07 2.10 9.70
CA THR A 158 8.93 2.69 10.73
C THR A 158 8.11 3.26 11.88
N SER A 159 6.96 3.89 11.59
CA SER A 159 6.05 4.41 12.60
C SER A 159 5.45 3.29 13.46
N VAL A 160 5.12 2.14 12.87
CA VAL A 160 4.65 0.93 13.60
C VAL A 160 5.75 0.42 14.55
N LEU A 161 7.01 0.35 14.10
CA LEU A 161 8.13 -0.07 14.94
C LEU A 161 8.40 0.91 16.10
N VAL A 162 8.29 2.22 15.84
CA VAL A 162 8.38 3.24 16.90
C VAL A 162 7.23 3.07 17.89
N ALA A 163 6.00 2.84 17.43
CA ALA A 163 4.87 2.55 18.30
C ALA A 163 5.11 1.32 19.16
N ALA A 164 5.62 0.22 18.58
CA ALA A 164 5.95 -0.99 19.32
C ALA A 164 7.00 -0.74 20.42
N GLY A 165 8.05 0.01 20.13
CA GLY A 165 9.07 0.40 21.11
C GLY A 165 8.48 1.25 22.25
N LEU A 166 7.62 2.22 21.91
CA LEU A 166 6.94 3.05 22.91
C LEU A 166 5.94 2.24 23.75
N VAL A 167 5.19 1.30 23.18
CA VAL A 167 4.33 0.38 23.94
C VAL A 167 5.15 -0.44 24.93
N PHE A 168 6.31 -0.94 24.54
CA PHE A 168 7.21 -1.67 25.43
C PHE A 168 7.68 -0.82 26.62
N ILE A 169 8.06 0.43 26.39
CA ILE A 169 8.59 1.34 27.42
C ILE A 169 7.47 1.84 28.31
N THR A 170 6.36 2.29 27.73
CA THR A 170 5.27 2.95 28.48
C THR A 170 4.28 1.98 29.09
N LYS A 171 4.29 0.71 28.67
CA LYS A 171 3.29 -0.32 29.03
C LYS A 171 1.84 0.14 28.76
N SER A 172 1.66 1.01 27.80
CA SER A 172 0.38 1.64 27.44
C SER A 172 0.03 1.34 25.98
N SER A 173 -1.25 1.25 25.67
CA SER A 173 -1.77 1.10 24.31
C SER A 173 -1.81 2.44 23.53
N LEU A 174 -1.59 3.57 24.19
CA LEU A 174 -1.70 4.90 23.57
C LEU A 174 -0.79 5.11 22.36
N PRO A 175 0.50 4.72 22.36
CA PRO A 175 1.35 4.90 21.19
C PRO A 175 0.84 4.13 19.95
N ASP A 176 0.40 2.90 20.13
CA ASP A 176 -0.18 2.08 19.08
C ASP A 176 -1.48 2.69 18.53
N LEU A 177 -2.36 3.13 19.43
CA LEU A 177 -3.60 3.79 19.09
C LEU A 177 -3.37 5.07 18.26
N LEU A 178 -2.44 5.92 18.69
CA LEU A 178 -2.13 7.18 18.01
C LEU A 178 -1.56 6.95 16.61
N VAL A 179 -0.60 6.04 16.49
CA VAL A 179 -0.01 5.70 15.18
C VAL A 179 -1.04 5.03 14.27
N GLY A 180 -1.82 4.09 14.79
CA GLY A 180 -2.89 3.43 14.04
C GLY A 180 -3.96 4.40 13.53
N LEU A 181 -4.40 5.35 14.36
CA LEU A 181 -5.33 6.41 13.95
C LEU A 181 -4.72 7.34 12.90
N MET A 182 -3.44 7.71 13.07
CA MET A 182 -2.72 8.55 12.09
C MET A 182 -2.66 7.85 10.72
N LEU A 183 -2.24 6.59 10.67
CA LEU A 183 -2.17 5.81 9.44
C LEU A 183 -3.56 5.64 8.81
N THR A 184 -4.58 5.32 9.63
CA THR A 184 -5.98 5.21 9.16
C THR A 184 -6.49 6.51 8.56
N PHE A 185 -6.18 7.66 9.16
CA PHE A 185 -6.58 8.97 8.64
C PHE A 185 -5.91 9.29 7.31
N ILE A 186 -4.58 9.05 7.19
CA ILE A 186 -3.83 9.24 5.95
C ILE A 186 -4.42 8.38 4.84
N PHE A 187 -4.71 7.12 5.16
CA PHE A 187 -5.29 6.16 4.23
C PHE A 187 -6.71 6.54 3.79
N ALA A 188 -7.57 6.94 4.72
CA ALA A 188 -8.92 7.41 4.42
C ALA A 188 -8.93 8.66 3.53
N LYS A 189 -8.02 9.60 3.78
CA LYS A 189 -7.83 10.79 2.94
C LYS A 189 -7.38 10.43 1.53
N SER A 190 -6.46 9.48 1.38
CA SER A 190 -6.01 8.95 0.09
C SER A 190 -7.17 8.29 -0.66
N ALA A 191 -7.94 7.44 0.01
CA ALA A 191 -9.12 6.78 -0.55
C ALA A 191 -10.17 7.80 -1.06
N GLY A 192 -10.47 8.82 -0.26
CA GLY A 192 -11.37 9.91 -0.65
C GLY A 192 -10.90 10.68 -1.88
N SER A 193 -9.59 10.95 -1.97
CA SER A 193 -8.99 11.59 -3.15
C SER A 193 -9.11 10.73 -4.41
N VAL A 194 -8.84 9.43 -4.30
CA VAL A 194 -8.99 8.48 -5.41
C VAL A 194 -10.44 8.42 -5.87
N LEU A 195 -11.40 8.27 -4.96
CA LEU A 195 -12.83 8.24 -5.27
C LEU A 195 -13.27 9.50 -5.99
N SER A 196 -12.93 10.68 -5.46
CA SER A 196 -13.33 11.97 -6.02
C SER A 196 -12.77 12.22 -7.44
N ARG A 197 -11.51 11.82 -7.69
CA ARG A 197 -10.88 11.93 -9.02
C ARG A 197 -11.51 10.97 -10.01
N SER A 198 -11.68 9.72 -9.63
CA SER A 198 -12.21 8.67 -10.51
C SER A 198 -13.66 8.90 -10.85
N TRP A 199 -14.45 9.48 -9.94
CA TRP A 199 -15.82 9.87 -10.22
C TRP A 199 -15.89 10.96 -11.29
N ARG A 200 -15.07 11.99 -11.16
CA ARG A 200 -14.97 13.07 -12.18
C ARG A 200 -14.52 12.58 -13.55
N GLU A 201 -13.61 11.60 -13.59
CA GLU A 201 -13.19 10.98 -14.85
C GLU A 201 -14.31 10.15 -15.48
N LEU A 202 -15.10 9.45 -14.66
CA LEU A 202 -16.24 8.67 -15.15
C LEU A 202 -17.34 9.55 -15.74
N GLU A 203 -17.57 10.75 -15.18
CA GLU A 203 -18.54 11.72 -15.70
C GLU A 203 -18.10 12.38 -17.03
N ARG A 204 -16.79 12.40 -17.31
CA ARG A 204 -16.21 12.98 -18.53
C ARG A 204 -16.05 11.96 -19.68
N ALA A 205 -16.19 10.67 -19.39
CA ALA A 205 -15.97 9.57 -20.35
C ALA A 205 -17.29 8.94 -20.82
#